data_42d11053d54f152f9f7e3b3195945048
#
_entry.id   42d11053d54f152f9f7e3b3195945048
#
_cell.length_a   1.000
_cell.length_b   1.000
_cell.length_c   1.000
_cell.angle_alpha   90.00
_cell.angle_beta   90.00
_cell.angle_gamma   90.00
#
_symmetry.space_group_name_H-M   'P 1'
#
loop_
_entity.id
_entity.type
_entity.pdbx_description
1 polymer ?
#
loop_
_entity_poly.entity_id
_entity_poly.type
_entity_poly.pdbx_seq_one_letter_code
_entity_poly.pdbx_strand_id
1 'polypeptide(L)'
;MKEKDDEDDYNDFLEGGFLEFEREAQSIRPQFTEDESNTINVPKISEIEREEKMQALKQKTNETVNIAGKKRTSQSFIKSLVSQEKNRFCFDGFDLDLTYITPRIIAMGLPSTSYAAFYRNNMTDVLNFFNVRHAEHYKVYNLCEEKKYAPNIFYKQGYFPFQDHEAPPLNLIRPFCEDAKKFLDEDPKNVVAIHCLAGKGRTGTLISCLLLYLGEFDTAADCLKYYGMMRVDNGRGVTVPSQIRYVFYFEQILKNKIPHPITFKKLRIKKIRMVTIPSFNKISFVVENKVDKINNVFDYKKKENLEDNKGYIDFELGDEGFVICGDVKILFFTFSMFGSKEKIFKLWFNTNFVPQDDVLEVKKDLIDKACKDKKCKKFKHNFKIEVHMIDVDI
;
A
#
# COMPACT_ATOMS: atom_id res chain seq x y z
N MET A 1 24.88 10.93 13.32
CA MET A 1 25.57 10.04 12.36
C MET A 1 24.73 8.80 11.96
N LYS A 2 23.83 8.27 12.80
CA LYS A 2 22.95 7.15 12.43
C LYS A 2 21.70 7.53 11.60
N GLU A 3 21.26 8.78 11.64
CA GLU A 3 20.05 9.23 10.94
C GLU A 3 20.28 9.56 9.46
N LYS A 4 21.49 9.99 9.09
CA LYS A 4 21.81 10.31 7.68
C LYS A 4 21.97 9.06 6.81
N ASP A 5 22.56 7.98 7.35
CA ASP A 5 22.75 6.73 6.62
C ASP A 5 21.41 6.02 6.34
N ASP A 6 20.38 6.24 7.19
CA ASP A 6 19.03 5.69 7.01
C ASP A 6 18.18 6.50 6.02
N GLU A 7 18.45 7.80 5.79
CA GLU A 7 17.77 8.64 4.80
C GLU A 7 18.23 8.32 3.37
N ASP A 8 19.54 8.19 3.17
CA ASP A 8 20.12 7.87 1.87
C ASP A 8 19.67 6.47 1.40
N ASP A 9 19.68 5.46 2.28
CA ASP A 9 19.19 4.09 2.01
C ASP A 9 17.70 4.01 1.61
N TYR A 10 16.86 4.97 2.05
CA TYR A 10 15.44 4.98 1.70
C TYR A 10 15.16 5.70 0.38
N ASN A 11 15.90 6.76 0.09
CA ASN A 11 15.82 7.43 -1.20
C ASN A 11 16.31 6.48 -2.31
N ASP A 12 17.37 5.72 -2.08
CA ASP A 12 17.82 4.64 -2.97
C ASP A 12 16.75 3.54 -3.12
N PHE A 13 16.00 3.21 -2.06
CA PHE A 13 14.87 2.27 -2.13
C PHE A 13 13.68 2.86 -2.89
N LEU A 14 13.38 4.16 -2.73
CA LEU A 14 12.31 4.82 -3.49
C LEU A 14 12.67 4.87 -4.97
N GLU A 15 13.89 5.26 -5.31
CA GLU A 15 14.33 5.34 -6.69
C GLU A 15 14.53 3.96 -7.32
N GLY A 16 15.30 3.08 -6.71
CA GLY A 16 15.55 1.73 -7.21
C GLY A 16 14.33 0.81 -7.10
N GLY A 17 13.58 0.88 -6.01
CA GLY A 17 12.39 0.07 -5.78
C GLY A 17 11.22 0.48 -6.66
N PHE A 18 11.00 1.78 -6.88
CA PHE A 18 9.95 2.25 -7.79
C PHE A 18 10.26 1.91 -9.23
N LEU A 19 11.52 2.02 -9.68
CA LEU A 19 11.94 1.58 -11.00
C LEU A 19 11.70 0.07 -11.22
N GLU A 20 11.87 -0.75 -10.19
CA GLU A 20 11.57 -2.19 -10.28
C GLU A 20 10.07 -2.47 -10.33
N PHE A 21 9.26 -1.75 -9.53
CA PHE A 21 7.79 -1.84 -9.64
C PHE A 21 7.29 -1.34 -10.99
N GLU A 22 7.87 -0.26 -11.53
CA GLU A 22 7.57 0.20 -12.88
C GLU A 22 7.93 -0.84 -13.94
N ARG A 23 9.09 -1.49 -13.83
CA ARG A 23 9.50 -2.58 -14.72
C ARG A 23 8.60 -3.80 -14.59
N GLU A 24 8.29 -4.22 -13.35
CA GLU A 24 7.32 -5.29 -13.08
C GLU A 24 5.98 -4.95 -13.73
N ALA A 25 5.47 -3.74 -13.53
CA ALA A 25 4.20 -3.29 -14.11
C ALA A 25 4.25 -3.13 -15.64
N GLN A 26 5.39 -2.72 -16.24
CA GLN A 26 5.55 -2.56 -17.69
C GLN A 26 5.80 -3.88 -18.43
N SER A 27 6.34 -4.90 -17.78
CA SER A 27 6.51 -6.24 -18.35
C SER A 27 5.18 -6.97 -18.54
N ILE A 28 4.13 -6.45 -17.95
CA ILE A 28 2.78 -6.98 -17.96
C ILE A 28 2.01 -6.31 -19.11
N ARG A 29 1.91 -6.96 -20.27
CA ARG A 29 0.91 -6.57 -21.24
C ARG A 29 -0.46 -7.05 -20.73
N PRO A 30 -1.42 -6.14 -20.47
CA PRO A 30 -2.77 -6.56 -20.14
C PRO A 30 -3.28 -7.44 -21.29
N GLN A 31 -3.73 -8.64 -20.99
CA GLN A 31 -4.46 -9.48 -21.94
C GLN A 31 -5.89 -8.94 -22.09
N PHE A 32 -6.01 -7.68 -22.51
CA PHE A 32 -7.29 -7.11 -22.89
C PHE A 32 -7.24 -6.96 -24.41
N THR A 33 -8.24 -7.54 -25.07
CA THR A 33 -8.47 -7.58 -26.51
C THR A 33 -7.93 -6.34 -27.19
N GLU A 34 -7.07 -6.58 -28.18
CA GLU A 34 -6.53 -5.59 -29.11
C GLU A 34 -7.69 -4.91 -29.85
N ASP A 35 -8.07 -3.73 -29.39
CA ASP A 35 -8.55 -2.71 -30.30
C ASP A 35 -7.37 -1.78 -30.56
N GLU A 36 -6.94 -1.80 -31.81
CA GLU A 36 -5.72 -1.20 -32.30
C GLU A 36 -5.64 0.29 -32.05
N SER A 37 -4.41 0.74 -31.81
CA SER A 37 -3.91 2.08 -32.09
C SER A 37 -4.56 3.25 -31.37
N ASN A 38 -4.20 3.43 -30.11
CA ASN A 38 -3.99 4.77 -29.55
C ASN A 38 -3.02 4.68 -28.37
N THR A 39 -1.76 4.42 -28.63
CA THR A 39 -0.69 4.83 -27.72
C THR A 39 -0.72 6.35 -27.66
N ILE A 40 -1.43 6.88 -26.70
CA ILE A 40 -1.32 8.29 -26.33
C ILE A 40 0.12 8.46 -25.86
N ASN A 41 0.93 9.11 -26.70
CA ASN A 41 2.28 9.53 -26.37
C ASN A 41 2.13 10.63 -25.31
N VAL A 42 2.00 10.22 -24.02
CA VAL A 42 2.05 11.18 -22.92
C VAL A 42 3.47 11.71 -22.89
N PRO A 43 3.70 13.00 -23.12
CA PRO A 43 5.03 13.58 -23.07
C PRO A 43 5.63 13.24 -21.71
N LYS A 44 6.85 12.67 -21.67
CA LYS A 44 7.58 12.41 -20.44
C LYS A 44 7.89 13.76 -19.81
N ILE A 45 7.12 14.14 -18.81
CA ILE A 45 7.38 15.28 -17.95
C ILE A 45 8.76 15.06 -17.31
N SER A 46 9.63 16.07 -17.34
CA SER A 46 10.96 15.98 -16.72
C SER A 46 10.84 15.77 -15.21
N GLU A 47 11.87 15.23 -14.60
CA GLU A 47 11.90 15.05 -13.14
C GLU A 47 11.80 16.41 -12.40
N ILE A 48 12.41 17.44 -12.95
CA ILE A 48 12.32 18.81 -12.43
C ILE A 48 10.87 19.31 -12.44
N GLU A 49 10.14 19.16 -13.54
CA GLU A 49 8.73 19.57 -13.63
C GLU A 49 7.83 18.77 -12.65
N ARG A 50 8.14 17.50 -12.39
CA ARG A 50 7.42 16.70 -11.39
C ARG A 50 7.65 17.21 -9.97
N GLU A 51 8.89 17.55 -9.63
CA GLU A 51 9.23 18.12 -8.33
C GLU A 51 8.61 19.50 -8.15
N GLU A 52 8.64 20.37 -9.15
CA GLU A 52 7.98 21.67 -9.14
C GLU A 52 6.47 21.52 -8.92
N LYS A 53 5.82 20.57 -9.60
CA LYS A 53 4.39 20.26 -9.40
C LYS A 53 4.10 19.84 -7.96
N MET A 54 4.95 18.98 -7.37
CA MET A 54 4.82 18.56 -5.97
C MET A 54 4.97 19.72 -4.99
N GLN A 55 5.97 20.57 -5.20
CA GLN A 55 6.21 21.74 -4.34
C GLN A 55 5.08 22.77 -4.47
N ALA A 56 4.60 23.02 -5.68
CA ALA A 56 3.48 23.94 -5.91
C ALA A 56 2.19 23.47 -5.21
N LEU A 57 1.87 22.15 -5.29
CA LEU A 57 0.70 21.60 -4.60
C LEU A 57 0.89 21.65 -3.08
N LYS A 58 2.08 21.39 -2.57
CA LYS A 58 2.41 21.52 -1.14
C LYS A 58 2.24 22.94 -0.66
N GLN A 59 2.76 23.93 -1.39
CA GLN A 59 2.62 25.34 -1.06
C GLN A 59 1.15 25.76 -1.07
N LYS A 60 0.40 25.44 -2.13
CA LYS A 60 -1.04 25.69 -2.22
C LYS A 60 -1.81 25.08 -1.05
N THR A 61 -1.47 23.86 -0.64
CA THR A 61 -2.08 23.19 0.51
C THR A 61 -1.82 23.97 1.79
N ASN A 62 -0.58 24.36 2.05
CA ASN A 62 -0.20 25.09 3.25
C ASN A 62 -0.88 26.46 3.32
N GLU A 63 -0.95 27.18 2.21
CA GLU A 63 -1.61 28.50 2.12
C GLU A 63 -3.11 28.40 2.34
N THR A 64 -3.79 27.47 1.63
CA THR A 64 -5.24 27.30 1.72
C THR A 64 -5.68 26.88 3.12
N VAL A 65 -4.88 26.05 3.80
CA VAL A 65 -5.18 25.51 5.13
C VAL A 65 -4.68 26.45 6.25
N ASN A 66 -4.04 27.56 5.92
CA ASN A 66 -3.40 28.50 6.89
C ASN A 66 -2.38 27.80 7.82
N ILE A 67 -1.64 26.80 7.30
CA ILE A 67 -0.60 26.10 8.05
C ILE A 67 0.70 26.91 8.05
N ALA A 68 0.84 27.86 7.15
CA ALA A 68 2.02 28.70 7.04
C ALA A 68 2.09 29.72 8.18
N GLY A 69 3.04 29.55 9.08
CA GLY A 69 3.57 30.62 9.92
C GLY A 69 3.17 30.69 11.39
N LYS A 70 2.42 29.78 11.98
CA LYS A 70 2.20 29.73 13.43
C LYS A 70 2.99 28.62 14.11
N LYS A 71 3.86 29.00 15.04
CA LYS A 71 4.63 28.08 15.89
C LYS A 71 3.72 27.12 16.67
N ARG A 72 4.18 25.87 16.77
CA ARG A 72 3.64 24.81 17.61
C ARG A 72 3.25 25.33 19.00
N THR A 73 1.98 25.17 19.38
CA THR A 73 1.58 25.09 20.78
C THR A 73 2.26 23.84 21.37
N SER A 74 2.65 23.90 22.65
CA SER A 74 3.40 22.83 23.32
C SER A 74 2.78 21.45 23.06
N GLN A 75 3.44 20.66 22.21
CA GLN A 75 3.07 19.26 21.97
C GLN A 75 3.16 18.48 23.29
N SER A 76 2.16 17.70 23.60
CA SER A 76 2.32 16.65 24.59
C SER A 76 3.43 15.70 24.13
N PHE A 77 4.50 15.60 24.92
CA PHE A 77 5.65 14.74 24.64
C PHE A 77 5.26 13.28 24.34
N ILE A 78 4.22 12.78 25.03
CA ILE A 78 3.67 11.44 24.82
C ILE A 78 3.01 11.30 23.43
N LYS A 79 2.25 12.31 22.99
CA LYS A 79 1.60 12.30 21.66
C LYS A 79 2.63 12.34 20.53
N SER A 80 3.72 13.09 20.71
CA SER A 80 4.80 13.15 19.71
C SER A 80 5.54 11.82 19.58
N LEU A 81 5.82 11.13 20.70
CA LEU A 81 6.44 9.80 20.71
C LEU A 81 5.60 8.74 19.97
N VAL A 82 4.28 8.75 20.13
CA VAL A 82 3.38 7.79 19.46
C VAL A 82 3.14 8.13 17.99
N SER A 83 3.11 9.41 17.64
CA SER A 83 3.02 9.84 16.23
C SER A 83 4.28 9.52 15.46
N GLN A 84 5.40 9.27 16.14
CA GLN A 84 6.70 9.08 15.53
C GLN A 84 7.01 10.21 14.53
N GLU A 85 7.52 9.91 13.38
CA GLU A 85 7.94 10.86 12.33
C GLU A 85 6.76 11.46 11.51
N LYS A 86 5.50 11.33 11.95
CA LYS A 86 4.35 11.84 11.20
C LYS A 86 4.08 13.32 11.47
N ASN A 87 3.79 14.05 10.41
CA ASN A 87 3.34 15.43 10.49
C ASN A 87 1.99 15.52 11.19
N ARG A 88 1.90 16.38 12.22
CA ARG A 88 0.69 16.61 13.00
C ARG A 88 0.08 17.95 12.71
N PHE A 89 -1.23 18.06 12.84
CA PHE A 89 -1.95 19.33 12.80
C PHE A 89 -1.94 19.95 14.20
N CYS A 90 -1.12 20.98 14.41
CA CYS A 90 -0.93 21.68 15.69
C CYS A 90 -1.24 23.18 15.54
N PHE A 91 -2.50 23.52 15.19
CA PHE A 91 -2.96 24.88 14.91
C PHE A 91 -4.34 25.12 15.56
N ASP A 92 -4.67 26.38 15.81
CA ASP A 92 -5.98 26.81 16.30
C ASP A 92 -6.48 26.06 17.54
N GLY A 93 -5.57 25.68 18.44
CA GLY A 93 -5.87 24.94 19.65
C GLY A 93 -6.02 23.41 19.47
N PHE A 94 -5.90 22.90 18.25
CA PHE A 94 -5.91 21.47 17.96
C PHE A 94 -4.49 20.89 18.00
N ASP A 95 -4.36 19.65 18.49
CA ASP A 95 -3.16 18.81 18.38
C ASP A 95 -3.60 17.40 17.96
N LEU A 96 -3.67 17.17 16.63
CA LEU A 96 -4.20 15.95 16.02
C LEU A 96 -3.15 15.24 15.16
N ASP A 97 -3.13 13.91 15.20
CA ASP A 97 -2.44 13.05 14.23
C ASP A 97 -3.21 13.07 12.90
N LEU A 98 -3.14 14.21 12.23
CA LEU A 98 -3.87 14.57 11.03
C LEU A 98 -2.98 15.44 10.15
N THR A 99 -3.04 15.20 8.83
CA THR A 99 -2.28 15.99 7.85
C THR A 99 -3.14 16.23 6.62
N TYR A 100 -3.21 17.45 6.14
CA TYR A 100 -3.73 17.73 4.80
C TYR A 100 -2.71 17.29 3.77
N ILE A 101 -3.09 16.35 2.93
CA ILE A 101 -2.29 15.91 1.77
C ILE A 101 -2.49 16.87 0.61
N THR A 102 -3.73 17.25 0.36
CA THR A 102 -4.11 18.38 -0.52
C THR A 102 -5.08 19.27 0.26
N PRO A 103 -5.48 20.44 -0.26
CA PRO A 103 -6.50 21.28 0.42
C PRO A 103 -7.80 20.54 0.76
N ARG A 104 -8.08 19.44 0.05
CA ARG A 104 -9.35 18.71 0.15
C ARG A 104 -9.20 17.22 0.52
N ILE A 105 -7.98 16.73 0.73
CA ILE A 105 -7.69 15.33 1.11
C ILE A 105 -6.88 15.33 2.40
N ILE A 106 -7.40 14.65 3.42
CA ILE A 106 -6.81 14.57 4.75
C ILE A 106 -6.43 13.11 5.06
N ALA A 107 -5.22 12.90 5.55
CA ALA A 107 -4.76 11.63 6.14
C ALA A 107 -4.77 11.76 7.66
N MET A 108 -5.32 10.78 8.38
CA MET A 108 -5.29 10.82 9.85
C MET A 108 -5.14 9.44 10.49
N GLY A 109 -4.69 9.43 11.75
CA GLY A 109 -4.75 8.25 12.60
C GLY A 109 -6.17 7.98 13.08
N LEU A 110 -6.41 6.76 13.58
CA LEU A 110 -7.73 6.32 14.08
C LEU A 110 -8.26 7.26 15.17
N PRO A 111 -9.43 7.88 15.01
CA PRO A 111 -10.16 8.49 16.11
C PRO A 111 -10.62 7.44 17.14
N SER A 112 -10.39 7.68 18.43
CA SER A 112 -10.64 6.71 19.50
C SER A 112 -11.35 7.36 20.69
N THR A 113 -12.25 6.60 21.31
CA THR A 113 -12.92 6.96 22.56
C THR A 113 -12.36 6.22 23.78
N SER A 114 -11.40 5.28 23.56
CA SER A 114 -10.82 4.46 24.62
C SER A 114 -9.53 5.07 25.17
N TYR A 115 -8.85 4.36 26.11
CA TYR A 115 -7.52 4.73 26.61
C TYR A 115 -6.51 5.10 25.51
N ALA A 116 -6.68 4.56 24.30
CA ALA A 116 -5.90 4.95 23.14
C ALA A 116 -6.07 6.43 22.73
N ALA A 117 -7.15 7.10 23.15
CA ALA A 117 -7.38 8.53 22.92
C ALA A 117 -6.32 9.43 23.57
N PHE A 118 -5.67 8.99 24.65
CA PHE A 118 -4.61 9.77 25.32
C PHE A 118 -3.36 9.97 24.45
N TYR A 119 -3.07 9.05 23.56
CA TYR A 119 -1.87 9.10 22.69
C TYR A 119 -2.20 9.04 21.19
N ARG A 120 -3.47 8.78 20.80
CA ARG A 120 -3.98 8.86 19.43
C ARG A 120 -4.90 10.08 19.29
N ASN A 121 -5.65 10.13 18.19
CA ASN A 121 -6.70 11.11 18.02
C ASN A 121 -7.85 10.86 18.98
N ASN A 122 -8.18 11.82 19.83
CA ASN A 122 -9.41 11.79 20.60
C ASN A 122 -10.60 12.01 19.66
N MET A 123 -11.65 11.20 19.77
CA MET A 123 -12.83 11.30 18.91
C MET A 123 -13.50 12.67 19.01
N THR A 124 -13.64 13.21 20.25
CA THR A 124 -14.24 14.52 20.47
C THR A 124 -13.45 15.64 19.81
N ASP A 125 -12.09 15.59 19.90
CA ASP A 125 -11.23 16.60 19.29
C ASP A 125 -11.31 16.54 17.76
N VAL A 126 -11.40 15.33 17.18
CA VAL A 126 -11.57 15.13 15.72
C VAL A 126 -12.94 15.66 15.27
N LEU A 127 -14.01 15.39 15.99
CA LEU A 127 -15.34 15.92 15.68
C LEU A 127 -15.37 17.45 15.77
N ASN A 128 -14.80 18.02 16.81
CA ASN A 128 -14.69 19.47 16.97
C ASN A 128 -13.89 20.09 15.83
N PHE A 129 -12.76 19.48 15.44
CA PHE A 129 -11.96 19.93 14.32
C PHE A 129 -12.78 20.02 13.03
N PHE A 130 -13.49 18.95 12.67
CA PHE A 130 -14.31 18.94 11.46
C PHE A 130 -15.48 19.91 11.53
N ASN A 131 -16.16 20.00 12.66
CA ASN A 131 -17.30 20.92 12.83
C ASN A 131 -16.88 22.39 12.80
N VAL A 132 -15.68 22.73 13.27
CA VAL A 132 -15.18 24.12 13.23
C VAL A 132 -14.65 24.48 11.84
N ARG A 133 -13.92 23.58 11.17
CA ARG A 133 -13.21 23.91 9.93
C ARG A 133 -13.94 23.48 8.67
N HIS A 134 -14.79 22.46 8.75
CA HIS A 134 -15.44 21.81 7.60
C HIS A 134 -16.90 21.46 7.89
N ALA A 135 -17.61 22.29 8.67
CA ALA A 135 -19.02 22.05 9.03
C ALA A 135 -19.84 21.65 7.79
N GLU A 136 -20.49 20.48 7.82
CA GLU A 136 -21.33 19.93 6.74
C GLU A 136 -20.63 19.68 5.39
N HIS A 137 -19.29 19.78 5.35
CA HIS A 137 -18.47 19.62 4.14
C HIS A 137 -17.39 18.55 4.30
N TYR A 138 -17.61 17.49 5.08
CA TYR A 138 -16.62 16.45 5.24
C TYR A 138 -17.18 15.03 5.17
N LYS A 139 -16.38 14.11 4.66
CA LYS A 139 -16.66 12.67 4.66
C LYS A 139 -15.45 11.92 5.20
N VAL A 140 -15.68 11.04 6.18
CA VAL A 140 -14.64 10.25 6.82
C VAL A 140 -14.65 8.82 6.30
N TYR A 141 -13.53 8.34 5.79
CA TYR A 141 -13.34 6.98 5.29
C TYR A 141 -12.56 6.14 6.29
N ASN A 142 -13.20 5.08 6.78
CA ASN A 142 -12.59 4.10 7.65
C ASN A 142 -12.09 2.89 6.85
N LEU A 143 -10.78 2.62 6.92
CA LEU A 143 -10.13 1.49 6.27
C LEU A 143 -9.83 0.33 7.23
N CYS A 144 -10.23 0.44 8.50
CA CYS A 144 -9.98 -0.60 9.49
C CYS A 144 -11.05 -1.69 9.42
N GLU A 145 -10.66 -2.93 9.15
CA GLU A 145 -11.54 -4.09 9.31
C GLU A 145 -11.82 -4.36 10.81
N GLU A 146 -10.82 -4.10 11.65
CA GLU A 146 -10.81 -4.34 13.09
C GLU A 146 -11.58 -3.32 13.92
N LYS A 147 -11.99 -2.19 13.34
CA LYS A 147 -12.68 -1.10 14.05
C LYS A 147 -13.79 -0.48 13.20
N LYS A 148 -15.01 -0.58 13.69
CA LYS A 148 -16.19 0.09 13.10
C LYS A 148 -16.67 1.21 14.01
N TYR A 149 -17.22 2.25 13.41
CA TYR A 149 -17.92 3.31 14.14
C TYR A 149 -19.42 3.05 14.15
N ALA A 150 -20.09 3.68 15.12
CA ALA A 150 -21.54 3.81 15.09
C ALA A 150 -21.97 4.56 13.81
N PRO A 151 -23.14 4.26 13.26
CA PRO A 151 -23.72 5.06 12.17
C PRO A 151 -23.84 6.52 12.58
N ASN A 152 -23.60 7.43 11.62
CA ASN A 152 -23.81 8.88 11.78
C ASN A 152 -22.95 9.58 12.84
N ILE A 153 -21.78 9.02 13.20
CA ILE A 153 -20.84 9.70 14.11
C ILE A 153 -20.18 10.89 13.44
N PHE A 154 -19.96 10.82 12.12
CA PHE A 154 -19.45 11.91 11.27
C PHE A 154 -20.56 12.39 10.31
N TYR A 155 -20.42 13.59 9.77
CA TYR A 155 -21.39 14.16 8.82
C TYR A 155 -21.70 13.19 7.66
N LYS A 156 -20.67 12.69 6.97
CA LYS A 156 -20.77 11.55 6.05
C LYS A 156 -19.68 10.54 6.36
N GLN A 157 -19.94 9.26 6.11
CA GLN A 157 -19.02 8.16 6.37
C GLN A 157 -18.92 7.22 5.18
N GLY A 158 -17.70 6.72 4.92
CA GLY A 158 -17.41 5.62 4.00
C GLY A 158 -16.68 4.48 4.72
N TYR A 159 -16.93 3.25 4.32
CA TYR A 159 -16.29 2.07 4.91
C TYR A 159 -15.72 1.17 3.82
N PHE A 160 -14.37 1.17 3.69
CA PHE A 160 -13.61 0.42 2.69
C PHE A 160 -12.50 -0.39 3.39
N PRO A 161 -12.89 -1.42 4.17
CA PRO A 161 -11.98 -2.09 5.07
C PRO A 161 -11.07 -3.10 4.38
N PHE A 162 -9.84 -3.18 4.87
CA PHE A 162 -8.92 -4.29 4.63
C PHE A 162 -7.93 -4.44 5.78
N GLN A 163 -7.30 -5.63 5.85
CA GLN A 163 -6.46 -6.00 6.99
C GLN A 163 -5.22 -5.14 7.10
N ASP A 164 -4.76 -4.92 8.34
CA ASP A 164 -3.56 -4.13 8.59
C ASP A 164 -2.30 -4.81 8.01
N HIS A 165 -1.42 -4.00 7.43
CA HIS A 165 -0.21 -4.45 6.71
C HIS A 165 -0.46 -5.39 5.51
N GLU A 166 -1.69 -5.46 5.00
CA GLU A 166 -2.03 -6.19 3.78
C GLU A 166 -2.29 -5.23 2.62
N ALA A 167 -2.24 -5.74 1.39
CA ALA A 167 -2.68 -5.00 0.21
C ALA A 167 -4.21 -4.86 0.21
N PRO A 168 -4.79 -3.78 -0.32
CA PRO A 168 -6.23 -3.69 -0.52
C PRO A 168 -6.67 -4.66 -1.61
N PRO A 169 -7.86 -5.28 -1.53
CA PRO A 169 -8.43 -5.97 -2.69
C PRO A 169 -8.49 -5.03 -3.90
N LEU A 170 -8.06 -5.51 -5.07
CA LEU A 170 -7.94 -4.64 -6.26
C LEU A 170 -9.30 -4.04 -6.67
N ASN A 171 -10.38 -4.83 -6.57
CA ASN A 171 -11.75 -4.38 -6.82
C ASN A 171 -12.32 -3.44 -5.75
N LEU A 172 -11.61 -3.17 -4.64
CA LEU A 172 -12.02 -2.19 -3.64
C LEU A 172 -11.55 -0.77 -4.00
N ILE A 173 -10.45 -0.64 -4.76
CA ILE A 173 -9.76 0.64 -4.96
C ILE A 173 -10.60 1.60 -5.78
N ARG A 174 -11.10 1.17 -6.95
CA ARG A 174 -11.90 2.05 -7.83
C ARG A 174 -13.18 2.53 -7.18
N PRO A 175 -14.04 1.68 -6.56
CA PRO A 175 -15.23 2.15 -5.85
C PRO A 175 -14.95 3.17 -4.76
N PHE A 176 -13.82 3.02 -4.04
CA PHE A 176 -13.38 4.03 -3.07
C PHE A 176 -13.06 5.36 -3.75
N CYS A 177 -12.29 5.34 -4.85
CA CYS A 177 -11.92 6.55 -5.58
C CYS A 177 -13.14 7.25 -6.19
N GLU A 178 -14.07 6.49 -6.76
CA GLU A 178 -15.32 7.00 -7.33
C GLU A 178 -16.22 7.65 -6.28
N ASP A 179 -16.37 7.01 -5.12
CA ASP A 179 -17.17 7.53 -4.02
C ASP A 179 -16.54 8.80 -3.41
N ALA A 180 -15.20 8.83 -3.28
CA ALA A 180 -14.48 10.01 -2.82
C ALA A 180 -14.58 11.16 -3.83
N LYS A 181 -14.35 10.90 -5.12
CA LYS A 181 -14.46 11.90 -6.19
C LYS A 181 -15.87 12.46 -6.28
N LYS A 182 -16.88 11.61 -6.26
CA LYS A 182 -18.28 12.03 -6.28
C LYS A 182 -18.57 13.03 -5.16
N PHE A 183 -18.15 12.72 -3.93
CA PHE A 183 -18.35 13.63 -2.80
C PHE A 183 -17.57 14.95 -2.97
N LEU A 184 -16.34 14.89 -3.46
CA LEU A 184 -15.54 16.09 -3.73
C LEU A 184 -16.18 16.97 -4.84
N ASP A 185 -16.80 16.38 -5.84
CA ASP A 185 -17.42 17.11 -6.96
C ASP A 185 -18.78 17.74 -6.58
N GLU A 186 -19.46 17.24 -5.52
CA GLU A 186 -20.74 17.80 -5.05
C GLU A 186 -20.61 19.26 -4.56
N ASP A 187 -19.49 19.63 -3.95
CA ASP A 187 -19.22 21.00 -3.49
C ASP A 187 -17.71 21.28 -3.42
N PRO A 188 -17.22 22.44 -3.90
CA PRO A 188 -15.81 22.80 -3.83
C PRO A 188 -15.24 22.91 -2.39
N LYS A 189 -16.09 23.08 -1.38
CA LYS A 189 -15.71 23.07 0.04
C LYS A 189 -15.56 21.67 0.62
N ASN A 190 -16.08 20.65 -0.03
CA ASN A 190 -16.05 19.29 0.48
C ASN A 190 -14.63 18.76 0.62
N VAL A 191 -14.35 18.13 1.75
CA VAL A 191 -13.08 17.47 2.06
C VAL A 191 -13.30 16.00 2.41
N VAL A 192 -12.36 15.15 2.05
CA VAL A 192 -12.36 13.73 2.41
C VAL A 192 -11.23 13.46 3.41
N ALA A 193 -11.54 12.77 4.49
CA ALA A 193 -10.57 12.36 5.49
C ALA A 193 -10.47 10.84 5.55
N ILE A 194 -9.28 10.30 5.30
CA ILE A 194 -9.04 8.87 5.20
C ILE A 194 -8.17 8.43 6.39
N HIS A 195 -8.57 7.34 7.05
CA HIS A 195 -7.80 6.79 8.15
C HIS A 195 -7.77 5.27 8.18
N CYS A 196 -6.69 4.76 8.79
CA CYS A 196 -6.57 3.40 9.29
C CYS A 196 -6.18 3.47 10.77
N LEU A 197 -5.42 2.52 11.32
CA LEU A 197 -4.95 2.62 12.71
C LEU A 197 -3.96 3.77 12.90
N ALA A 198 -2.84 3.75 12.15
CA ALA A 198 -1.78 4.75 12.26
C ALA A 198 -1.93 5.91 11.27
N GLY A 199 -2.80 5.80 10.27
CA GLY A 199 -2.93 6.80 9.21
C GLY A 199 -1.67 6.90 8.34
N LYS A 200 -0.99 5.77 8.06
CA LYS A 200 0.26 5.72 7.30
C LYS A 200 0.18 4.74 6.12
N GLY A 201 0.23 3.42 6.35
CA GLY A 201 0.28 2.41 5.28
C GLY A 201 -1.01 2.30 4.46
N ARG A 202 -2.08 1.70 5.03
CA ARG A 202 -3.39 1.54 4.36
C ARG A 202 -3.94 2.86 3.84
N THR A 203 -3.85 3.90 4.67
CA THR A 203 -4.27 5.27 4.33
C THR A 203 -3.49 5.82 3.15
N GLY A 204 -2.16 5.68 3.16
CA GLY A 204 -1.31 6.17 2.09
C GLY A 204 -1.54 5.44 0.77
N THR A 205 -1.78 4.13 0.83
CA THR A 205 -2.10 3.32 -0.35
C THR A 205 -3.34 3.85 -1.07
N LEU A 206 -4.46 4.03 -0.34
CA LEU A 206 -5.70 4.51 -0.97
C LEU A 206 -5.66 5.99 -1.32
N ILE A 207 -4.96 6.84 -0.55
CA ILE A 207 -4.76 8.25 -0.93
C ILE A 207 -3.92 8.34 -2.20
N SER A 208 -2.84 7.55 -2.34
CA SER A 208 -2.04 7.54 -3.57
C SER A 208 -2.86 7.10 -4.79
N CYS A 209 -3.72 6.10 -4.64
CA CYS A 209 -4.67 5.72 -5.68
C CYS A 209 -5.68 6.85 -6.00
N LEU A 210 -6.17 7.56 -4.98
CA LEU A 210 -7.09 8.69 -5.17
C LEU A 210 -6.41 9.84 -5.90
N LEU A 211 -5.16 10.17 -5.57
CA LEU A 211 -4.39 11.20 -6.27
C LEU A 211 -4.21 10.86 -7.76
N LEU A 212 -3.90 9.59 -8.09
CA LEU A 212 -3.88 9.10 -9.47
C LEU A 212 -5.25 9.25 -10.16
N TYR A 213 -6.31 8.82 -9.49
CA TYR A 213 -7.66 8.84 -10.03
C TYR A 213 -8.19 10.26 -10.30
N LEU A 214 -7.78 11.22 -9.47
CA LEU A 214 -8.10 12.64 -9.63
C LEU A 214 -7.20 13.37 -10.64
N GLY A 215 -6.12 12.71 -11.13
CA GLY A 215 -5.16 13.32 -12.05
C GLY A 215 -4.25 14.37 -11.39
N GLU A 216 -4.10 14.33 -10.06
CA GLU A 216 -3.15 15.22 -9.37
C GLU A 216 -1.71 14.90 -9.80
N PHE A 217 -1.39 13.63 -10.02
CA PHE A 217 -0.14 13.15 -10.60
C PHE A 217 -0.40 12.03 -11.59
N ASP A 218 0.54 11.82 -12.53
CA ASP A 218 0.40 10.88 -13.65
C ASP A 218 0.97 9.49 -13.34
N THR A 219 1.76 9.36 -12.27
CA THR A 219 2.43 8.10 -11.91
C THR A 219 2.17 7.69 -10.46
N ALA A 220 2.15 6.37 -10.22
CA ALA A 220 2.08 5.79 -8.88
C ALA A 220 3.25 6.24 -8.00
N ALA A 221 4.46 6.31 -8.59
CA ALA A 221 5.66 6.76 -7.91
C ALA A 221 5.52 8.17 -7.36
N ASP A 222 5.04 9.12 -8.19
CA ASP A 222 4.84 10.51 -7.78
C ASP A 222 3.76 10.63 -6.69
N CYS A 223 2.67 9.89 -6.79
CA CYS A 223 1.62 9.89 -5.76
C CYS A 223 2.13 9.37 -4.41
N LEU A 224 2.91 8.28 -4.43
CA LEU A 224 3.51 7.68 -3.23
C LEU A 224 4.57 8.60 -2.61
N LYS A 225 5.43 9.21 -3.43
CA LYS A 225 6.46 10.19 -3.02
C LYS A 225 5.79 11.41 -2.39
N TYR A 226 4.79 11.98 -3.06
CA TYR A 226 4.05 13.14 -2.58
C TYR A 226 3.33 12.86 -1.26
N TYR A 227 2.62 11.72 -1.16
CA TYR A 227 2.00 11.32 0.10
C TYR A 227 3.02 11.21 1.24
N GLY A 228 4.16 10.57 0.98
CA GLY A 228 5.25 10.45 1.96
C GLY A 228 5.75 11.81 2.42
N MET A 229 6.06 12.71 1.49
CA MET A 229 6.53 14.07 1.75
C MET A 229 5.55 14.90 2.59
N MET A 230 4.25 14.73 2.37
CA MET A 230 3.23 15.45 3.14
C MET A 230 2.97 14.85 4.51
N ARG A 231 2.94 13.52 4.61
CA ARG A 231 2.48 12.82 5.83
C ARG A 231 3.56 12.57 6.86
N VAL A 232 4.81 12.41 6.46
CA VAL A 232 5.89 11.89 7.31
C VAL A 232 7.15 12.75 7.15
N ASP A 233 7.78 13.15 8.27
CA ASP A 233 8.95 14.03 8.27
C ASP A 233 10.11 13.46 7.44
N ASN A 234 10.31 12.12 7.47
CA ASN A 234 11.35 11.44 6.70
C ASN A 234 10.88 10.95 5.31
N GLY A 235 9.74 11.40 4.82
CA GLY A 235 9.20 11.03 3.51
C GLY A 235 8.71 9.57 3.38
N ARG A 236 8.92 8.72 4.38
CA ARG A 236 8.60 7.27 4.34
C ARG A 236 7.11 7.00 4.57
N GLY A 237 6.27 7.35 3.61
CA GLY A 237 4.81 7.18 3.66
C GLY A 237 4.39 5.70 3.68
N VAL A 238 4.17 5.11 2.51
CA VAL A 238 3.85 3.69 2.34
C VAL A 238 5.16 2.90 2.23
N THR A 239 5.37 1.92 3.12
CA THR A 239 6.63 1.16 3.23
C THR A 239 6.45 -0.36 3.08
N VAL A 240 5.24 -0.83 2.83
CA VAL A 240 4.93 -2.25 2.62
C VAL A 240 4.94 -2.53 1.12
N PRO A 241 5.88 -3.33 0.60
CA PRO A 241 6.02 -3.58 -0.84
C PRO A 241 4.72 -4.02 -1.52
N SER A 242 3.95 -4.90 -0.90
CA SER A 242 2.66 -5.32 -1.44
C SER A 242 1.65 -4.17 -1.56
N GLN A 243 1.64 -3.22 -0.63
CA GLN A 243 0.79 -2.03 -0.72
C GLN A 243 1.23 -1.11 -1.86
N ILE A 244 2.54 -0.90 -2.00
CA ILE A 244 3.13 -0.11 -3.09
C ILE A 244 2.76 -0.75 -4.43
N ARG A 245 2.97 -2.06 -4.61
CA ARG A 245 2.64 -2.82 -5.83
C ARG A 245 1.20 -2.59 -6.29
N TYR A 246 0.24 -2.55 -5.38
CA TYR A 246 -1.16 -2.35 -5.72
C TYR A 246 -1.48 -0.91 -6.19
N VAL A 247 -0.70 0.09 -5.80
CA VAL A 247 -0.81 1.43 -6.39
C VAL A 247 -0.33 1.42 -7.84
N PHE A 248 0.77 0.70 -8.16
CA PHE A 248 1.22 0.51 -9.55
C PHE A 248 0.24 -0.31 -10.39
N TYR A 249 -0.38 -1.34 -9.83
CA TYR A 249 -1.45 -2.06 -10.51
C TYR A 249 -2.63 -1.16 -10.85
N PHE A 250 -3.02 -0.30 -9.91
CA PHE A 250 -4.10 0.66 -10.14
C PHE A 250 -3.75 1.69 -11.21
N GLU A 251 -2.51 2.14 -11.27
CA GLU A 251 -2.00 2.98 -12.37
C GLU A 251 -2.21 2.29 -13.73
N GLN A 252 -1.82 1.02 -13.85
CA GLN A 252 -2.01 0.25 -15.09
C GLN A 252 -3.49 0.09 -15.44
N ILE A 253 -4.34 -0.14 -14.46
CA ILE A 253 -5.79 -0.20 -14.66
C ILE A 253 -6.33 1.11 -15.24
N LEU A 254 -5.88 2.25 -14.74
CA LEU A 254 -6.31 3.55 -15.23
C LEU A 254 -5.77 3.84 -16.63
N LYS A 255 -4.48 3.60 -16.87
CA LYS A 255 -3.81 3.82 -18.17
C LYS A 255 -4.43 2.96 -19.28
N ASN A 256 -4.73 1.71 -18.98
CA ASN A 256 -5.33 0.77 -19.95
C ASN A 256 -6.85 0.81 -19.96
N LYS A 257 -7.49 1.75 -19.24
CA LYS A 257 -8.95 1.96 -19.17
C LYS A 257 -9.72 0.68 -18.83
N ILE A 258 -9.15 -0.17 -17.98
CA ILE A 258 -9.75 -1.46 -17.60
C ILE A 258 -11.09 -1.21 -16.91
N PRO A 259 -12.18 -1.86 -17.34
CA PRO A 259 -13.49 -1.66 -16.76
C PRO A 259 -13.59 -2.18 -15.32
N HIS A 260 -14.58 -1.73 -14.57
CA HIS A 260 -14.89 -2.23 -13.25
C HIS A 260 -16.30 -2.86 -13.25
N PRO A 261 -16.54 -3.98 -12.58
CA PRO A 261 -15.55 -4.80 -11.84
C PRO A 261 -14.53 -5.46 -12.78
N ILE A 262 -13.30 -5.64 -12.25
CA ILE A 262 -12.22 -6.26 -13.00
C ILE A 262 -12.49 -7.76 -13.10
N THR A 263 -12.45 -8.30 -14.32
CA THR A 263 -12.44 -9.75 -14.55
C THR A 263 -11.01 -10.27 -14.34
N PHE A 264 -10.85 -11.31 -13.54
CA PHE A 264 -9.55 -11.85 -13.21
C PHE A 264 -9.22 -13.11 -14.02
N LYS A 265 -7.96 -13.18 -14.48
CA LYS A 265 -7.37 -14.35 -15.11
C LYS A 265 -7.30 -15.50 -14.10
N LYS A 266 -7.64 -16.72 -14.52
CA LYS A 266 -7.44 -17.94 -13.72
C LYS A 266 -6.11 -18.56 -14.08
N LEU A 267 -5.27 -18.78 -13.08
CA LEU A 267 -3.96 -19.41 -13.23
C LEU A 267 -3.84 -20.60 -12.29
N ARG A 268 -2.88 -21.46 -12.57
CA ARG A 268 -2.56 -22.61 -11.73
C ARG A 268 -1.10 -22.54 -11.33
N ILE A 269 -0.82 -22.39 -10.03
CA ILE A 269 0.54 -22.49 -9.52
C ILE A 269 1.00 -23.95 -9.59
N LYS A 270 2.09 -24.19 -10.30
CA LYS A 270 2.72 -25.51 -10.42
C LYS A 270 3.89 -25.65 -9.48
N LYS A 271 4.64 -24.56 -9.29
CA LYS A 271 5.87 -24.56 -8.51
C LYS A 271 6.15 -23.19 -7.95
N ILE A 272 6.70 -23.14 -6.75
CA ILE A 272 7.32 -21.94 -6.18
C ILE A 272 8.81 -22.21 -5.99
N ARG A 273 9.67 -21.38 -6.57
CA ARG A 273 11.12 -21.45 -6.39
C ARG A 273 11.58 -20.34 -5.47
N MET A 274 12.36 -20.72 -4.49
CA MET A 274 13.07 -19.79 -3.60
C MET A 274 14.55 -19.78 -3.96
N VAL A 275 15.03 -18.70 -4.54
CA VAL A 275 16.43 -18.53 -4.93
C VAL A 275 17.20 -17.94 -3.75
N THR A 276 18.33 -18.52 -3.44
CA THR A 276 19.11 -18.37 -2.21
C THR A 276 18.31 -18.76 -0.96
N ILE A 277 18.80 -19.75 -0.24
CA ILE A 277 18.09 -20.35 0.89
C ILE A 277 18.36 -19.51 2.13
N PRO A 278 17.35 -18.92 2.79
CA PRO A 278 17.53 -18.25 4.08
C PRO A 278 17.92 -19.26 5.16
N SER A 279 18.66 -18.81 6.17
CA SER A 279 19.10 -19.66 7.29
C SER A 279 17.94 -20.03 8.23
N PHE A 280 16.99 -20.84 7.74
CA PHE A 280 15.86 -21.38 8.50
C PHE A 280 15.83 -22.90 8.41
N ASN A 281 15.61 -23.56 9.54
CA ASN A 281 15.63 -25.04 9.60
C ASN A 281 14.45 -25.70 8.88
N LYS A 282 13.27 -25.08 8.91
CA LYS A 282 12.06 -25.59 8.27
C LYS A 282 11.31 -24.43 7.64
N ILE A 283 10.86 -24.61 6.40
CA ILE A 283 10.07 -23.62 5.69
C ILE A 283 8.75 -24.26 5.27
N SER A 284 7.66 -23.57 5.54
CA SER A 284 6.33 -23.86 5.01
C SER A 284 5.71 -22.58 4.46
N PHE A 285 4.70 -22.72 3.60
CA PHE A 285 3.95 -21.57 3.12
C PHE A 285 2.46 -21.91 2.99
N VAL A 286 1.67 -20.84 2.95
CA VAL A 286 0.23 -20.91 2.69
C VAL A 286 -0.03 -19.98 1.51
N VAL A 287 -0.77 -20.45 0.52
CA VAL A 287 -1.33 -19.63 -0.54
C VAL A 287 -2.78 -19.34 -0.17
N GLU A 288 -3.09 -18.05 0.02
CA GLU A 288 -4.45 -17.57 0.26
C GLU A 288 -4.94 -16.87 -1.00
N ASN A 289 -6.09 -17.27 -1.51
CA ASN A 289 -6.75 -16.68 -2.65
C ASN A 289 -8.22 -16.45 -2.35
N LYS A 290 -8.65 -15.20 -2.39
CA LYS A 290 -10.04 -14.82 -2.12
C LYS A 290 -10.77 -14.59 -3.44
N VAL A 291 -11.51 -15.59 -3.87
CA VAL A 291 -12.44 -15.48 -5.01
C VAL A 291 -13.85 -15.60 -4.48
N ASP A 292 -14.72 -14.61 -4.75
CA ASP A 292 -16.16 -14.62 -4.43
C ASP A 292 -16.49 -15.03 -3.00
N LYS A 293 -15.75 -14.53 -2.01
CA LYS A 293 -15.86 -14.86 -0.57
C LYS A 293 -15.39 -16.27 -0.19
N ILE A 294 -14.91 -17.07 -1.11
CA ILE A 294 -14.32 -18.38 -0.83
C ILE A 294 -12.83 -18.19 -0.55
N ASN A 295 -12.40 -18.54 0.65
CA ASN A 295 -10.98 -18.60 1.01
C ASN A 295 -10.43 -19.95 0.60
N ASN A 296 -9.71 -20.02 -0.52
CA ASN A 296 -8.93 -21.18 -0.88
C ASN A 296 -7.57 -21.08 -0.18
N VAL A 297 -7.24 -22.08 0.61
CA VAL A 297 -5.98 -22.15 1.36
C VAL A 297 -5.25 -23.43 0.97
N PHE A 298 -4.02 -23.29 0.50
CA PHE A 298 -3.12 -24.40 0.25
C PHE A 298 -1.97 -24.33 1.26
N ASP A 299 -1.85 -25.37 2.10
CA ASP A 299 -0.80 -25.46 3.14
C ASP A 299 0.27 -26.46 2.69
N TYR A 300 1.47 -25.96 2.41
CA TYR A 300 2.61 -26.75 2.00
C TYR A 300 3.56 -26.96 3.17
N LYS A 301 3.83 -28.23 3.49
CA LYS A 301 4.79 -28.62 4.52
C LYS A 301 5.93 -29.39 3.88
N LYS A 302 7.10 -28.77 3.78
CA LYS A 302 8.30 -29.48 3.33
C LYS A 302 8.85 -30.36 4.45
N LYS A 303 9.03 -31.64 4.13
CA LYS A 303 9.81 -32.59 4.93
C LYS A 303 11.31 -32.28 4.75
N GLU A 304 12.04 -32.48 5.80
CA GLU A 304 13.45 -32.46 6.09
C GLU A 304 14.49 -32.45 4.95
N ASN A 305 15.63 -31.82 5.23
CA ASN A 305 16.88 -31.70 4.48
C ASN A 305 16.82 -30.84 3.20
N LEU A 306 17.05 -29.56 3.44
CA LEU A 306 17.46 -28.60 2.42
C LEU A 306 18.91 -28.94 2.02
N GLU A 307 19.11 -29.84 1.06
CA GLU A 307 20.43 -30.07 0.48
C GLU A 307 20.85 -28.82 -0.31
N ASP A 308 21.88 -28.17 0.16
CA ASP A 308 22.31 -26.80 -0.19
C ASP A 308 23.14 -26.74 -1.49
N ASN A 309 23.06 -27.74 -2.36
CA ASN A 309 23.97 -27.86 -3.51
C ASN A 309 23.53 -27.07 -4.75
N LYS A 310 22.31 -26.52 -4.80
CA LYS A 310 21.78 -25.83 -6.01
C LYS A 310 21.57 -24.33 -5.84
N GLY A 311 21.72 -23.77 -4.65
CA GLY A 311 21.47 -22.36 -4.38
C GLY A 311 19.99 -21.94 -4.46
N TYR A 312 19.04 -22.88 -4.64
CA TYR A 312 17.61 -22.65 -4.64
C TYR A 312 16.84 -23.87 -4.11
N ILE A 313 15.59 -23.63 -3.73
CA ILE A 313 14.63 -24.66 -3.33
C ILE A 313 13.42 -24.58 -4.26
N ASP A 314 13.02 -25.72 -4.80
CA ASP A 314 11.73 -25.88 -5.50
C ASP A 314 10.70 -26.51 -4.59
N PHE A 315 9.54 -25.87 -4.50
CA PHE A 315 8.34 -26.37 -3.86
C PHE A 315 7.37 -26.77 -4.98
N GLU A 316 7.37 -28.03 -5.33
CA GLU A 316 6.45 -28.59 -6.34
C GLU A 316 5.06 -28.79 -5.71
N LEU A 317 4.01 -28.29 -6.36
CA LEU A 317 2.63 -28.41 -5.88
C LEU A 317 1.90 -29.67 -6.45
N GLY A 318 2.64 -30.54 -7.12
CA GLY A 318 2.11 -31.74 -7.75
C GLY A 318 1.45 -31.49 -9.10
N ASP A 319 0.93 -32.56 -9.71
CA ASP A 319 0.39 -32.49 -11.08
C ASP A 319 -0.85 -31.58 -11.16
N GLU A 320 -1.70 -31.59 -10.15
CA GLU A 320 -2.88 -30.73 -10.10
C GLU A 320 -2.55 -29.28 -9.79
N GLY A 321 -1.45 -28.99 -9.09
CA GLY A 321 -1.08 -27.65 -8.66
C GLY A 321 -2.17 -26.99 -7.80
N PHE A 322 -2.18 -25.64 -7.76
CA PHE A 322 -3.18 -24.88 -7.02
C PHE A 322 -3.76 -23.75 -7.87
N VAL A 323 -5.09 -23.80 -8.11
CA VAL A 323 -5.79 -22.79 -8.92
C VAL A 323 -6.00 -21.51 -8.13
N ILE A 324 -5.65 -20.38 -8.76
CA ILE A 324 -5.76 -19.03 -8.22
C ILE A 324 -6.47 -18.09 -9.20
N CYS A 325 -7.08 -17.03 -8.66
CA CYS A 325 -7.78 -16.03 -9.47
C CYS A 325 -7.83 -14.69 -8.71
N GLY A 326 -7.44 -13.59 -9.32
CA GLY A 326 -7.45 -12.28 -8.70
C GLY A 326 -6.34 -12.07 -7.68
N ASP A 327 -6.68 -11.55 -6.50
CA ASP A 327 -5.72 -11.22 -5.45
C ASP A 327 -5.21 -12.48 -4.73
N VAL A 328 -3.89 -12.66 -4.73
CA VAL A 328 -3.23 -13.84 -4.18
C VAL A 328 -2.20 -13.42 -3.14
N LYS A 329 -2.21 -14.09 -2.00
CA LYS A 329 -1.21 -13.94 -0.94
C LYS A 329 -0.45 -15.24 -0.75
N ILE A 330 0.87 -15.17 -0.75
CA ILE A 330 1.73 -16.28 -0.34
C ILE A 330 2.44 -15.87 0.94
N LEU A 331 2.23 -16.63 2.00
CA LEU A 331 2.76 -16.37 3.33
C LEU A 331 3.69 -17.51 3.77
N PHE A 332 4.97 -17.18 3.96
CA PHE A 332 6.00 -18.13 4.37
C PHE A 332 6.22 -18.13 5.88
N PHE A 333 6.50 -19.31 6.41
CA PHE A 333 6.71 -19.57 7.82
C PHE A 333 7.96 -20.39 8.07
N THR A 334 8.55 -20.19 9.23
CA THR A 334 9.49 -21.11 9.86
C THR A 334 8.90 -21.66 11.16
N PHE A 335 9.63 -22.54 11.83
CA PHE A 335 9.23 -23.10 13.11
C PHE A 335 10.33 -22.80 14.14
N SER A 336 9.94 -22.28 15.31
CA SER A 336 10.86 -22.12 16.42
C SER A 336 11.33 -23.49 16.96
N MET A 337 12.35 -23.48 17.81
CA MET A 337 12.81 -24.69 18.51
C MET A 337 11.72 -25.35 19.35
N PHE A 338 10.71 -24.59 19.78
CA PHE A 338 9.56 -25.06 20.53
C PHE A 338 8.36 -25.45 19.65
N GLY A 339 8.53 -25.48 18.31
CA GLY A 339 7.50 -25.85 17.35
C GLY A 339 6.47 -24.77 17.01
N SER A 340 6.58 -23.55 17.55
CA SER A 340 5.71 -22.44 17.20
C SER A 340 5.96 -21.95 15.77
N LYS A 341 4.87 -21.67 15.03
CA LYS A 341 4.90 -21.20 13.64
C LYS A 341 5.18 -19.70 13.62
N GLU A 342 6.25 -19.27 12.99
CA GLU A 342 6.67 -17.88 12.88
C GLU A 342 6.62 -17.40 11.41
N LYS A 343 6.00 -16.23 11.17
CA LYS A 343 5.93 -15.61 9.84
C LYS A 343 7.30 -15.06 9.44
N ILE A 344 7.86 -15.52 8.33
CA ILE A 344 9.16 -15.08 7.81
C ILE A 344 8.98 -13.86 6.90
N PHE A 345 8.21 -14.03 5.82
CA PHE A 345 7.89 -13.01 4.83
C PHE A 345 6.59 -13.36 4.11
N LYS A 346 6.07 -12.44 3.35
CA LYS A 346 4.91 -12.65 2.49
C LYS A 346 5.02 -11.80 1.23
N LEU A 347 4.24 -12.16 0.23
CA LEU A 347 4.02 -11.33 -0.95
C LEU A 347 2.55 -11.38 -1.36
N TRP A 348 2.08 -10.27 -1.95
CA TRP A 348 0.80 -10.19 -2.62
C TRP A 348 1.02 -9.88 -4.09
N PHE A 349 0.22 -10.50 -4.94
CA PHE A 349 0.12 -10.18 -6.35
C PHE A 349 -1.31 -10.41 -6.86
N ASN A 350 -1.59 -9.98 -8.07
CA ASN A 350 -2.88 -10.24 -8.71
C ASN A 350 -2.64 -10.96 -10.04
N THR A 351 -3.48 -11.94 -10.36
CA THR A 351 -3.31 -12.81 -11.52
C THR A 351 -3.33 -12.09 -12.86
N ASN A 352 -3.97 -10.90 -12.95
CA ASN A 352 -3.95 -10.09 -14.17
C ASN A 352 -2.62 -9.39 -14.42
N PHE A 353 -1.71 -9.42 -13.44
CA PHE A 353 -0.41 -8.78 -13.48
C PHE A 353 0.74 -9.78 -13.38
N VAL A 354 0.52 -10.98 -13.91
CA VAL A 354 1.55 -12.00 -14.09
C VAL A 354 2.14 -11.84 -15.50
N PRO A 355 3.48 -11.91 -15.67
CA PRO A 355 4.13 -11.84 -16.98
C PRO A 355 3.64 -12.92 -17.96
N GLN A 356 3.87 -12.69 -19.28
CA GLN A 356 3.37 -13.59 -20.34
C GLN A 356 4.02 -14.98 -20.34
N ASP A 357 5.22 -15.11 -19.77
CA ASP A 357 5.90 -16.39 -19.57
C ASP A 357 5.38 -17.18 -18.37
N ASP A 358 4.34 -16.64 -17.74
CA ASP A 358 3.67 -17.22 -16.56
C ASP A 358 4.61 -17.46 -15.35
N VAL A 359 5.73 -16.72 -15.29
CA VAL A 359 6.65 -16.73 -14.15
C VAL A 359 6.69 -15.37 -13.49
N LEU A 360 6.15 -15.29 -12.30
CA LEU A 360 6.26 -14.07 -11.48
C LEU A 360 7.55 -14.13 -10.65
N GLU A 361 8.53 -13.30 -11.00
CA GLU A 361 9.75 -13.11 -10.22
C GLU A 361 9.59 -11.91 -9.26
N VAL A 362 9.80 -12.15 -7.97
CA VAL A 362 9.75 -11.08 -6.96
C VAL A 362 11.07 -11.04 -6.19
N LYS A 363 11.82 -9.95 -6.35
CA LYS A 363 13.11 -9.74 -5.68
C LYS A 363 12.94 -9.36 -4.22
N LYS A 364 13.98 -9.56 -3.41
CA LYS A 364 14.03 -9.32 -1.97
C LYS A 364 13.38 -8.01 -1.53
N ASP A 365 13.71 -6.91 -2.22
CA ASP A 365 13.25 -5.58 -1.83
C ASP A 365 11.76 -5.36 -2.10
N LEU A 366 11.16 -6.19 -2.94
CA LEU A 366 9.73 -6.20 -3.29
C LEU A 366 8.92 -7.22 -2.46
N ILE A 367 9.54 -7.85 -1.45
CA ILE A 367 8.90 -8.86 -0.59
C ILE A 367 8.71 -8.29 0.81
N ASP A 368 7.46 -8.33 1.31
CA ASP A 368 7.09 -7.83 2.64
C ASP A 368 7.91 -8.52 3.75
N LYS A 369 8.46 -7.75 4.66
CA LYS A 369 9.42 -8.11 5.72
C LYS A 369 10.83 -8.44 5.22
N ALA A 370 11.03 -9.14 4.10
CA ALA A 370 12.37 -9.43 3.59
C ALA A 370 13.11 -8.15 3.20
N CYS A 371 12.39 -7.15 2.65
CA CYS A 371 12.93 -5.83 2.30
C CYS A 371 13.54 -5.07 3.50
N LYS A 372 13.12 -5.39 4.73
CA LYS A 372 13.63 -4.76 5.96
C LYS A 372 15.01 -5.28 6.40
N ASP A 373 15.46 -6.41 5.85
CA ASP A 373 16.78 -6.98 6.17
C ASP A 373 17.89 -6.35 5.31
N LYS A 374 18.08 -5.03 5.44
CA LYS A 374 19.08 -4.26 4.67
C LYS A 374 20.51 -4.79 4.86
N LYS A 375 20.85 -5.33 6.02
CA LYS A 375 22.18 -5.90 6.31
C LYS A 375 22.35 -7.33 5.81
N CYS A 376 21.38 -7.88 5.05
CA CYS A 376 21.39 -9.23 4.48
C CYS A 376 21.75 -10.35 5.49
N LYS A 377 21.30 -10.21 6.74
CA LYS A 377 21.57 -11.18 7.80
C LYS A 377 20.77 -12.47 7.66
N LYS A 378 19.53 -12.36 7.14
CA LYS A 378 18.60 -13.49 6.95
C LYS A 378 18.41 -13.82 5.48
N PHE A 379 18.35 -12.80 4.63
CA PHE A 379 18.11 -12.90 3.20
C PHE A 379 19.29 -12.28 2.45
N LYS A 380 19.96 -13.03 1.59
CA LYS A 380 21.05 -12.51 0.75
C LYS A 380 20.50 -11.41 -0.18
N HIS A 381 21.38 -10.55 -0.70
CA HIS A 381 20.98 -9.45 -1.60
C HIS A 381 20.25 -9.94 -2.86
N ASN A 382 20.63 -11.12 -3.38
CA ASN A 382 20.03 -11.75 -4.57
C ASN A 382 18.88 -12.72 -4.23
N PHE A 383 18.32 -12.64 -3.02
CA PHE A 383 17.14 -13.41 -2.65
C PHE A 383 15.94 -13.01 -3.51
N LYS A 384 15.24 -14.01 -4.05
CA LYS A 384 14.01 -13.82 -4.81
C LYS A 384 13.09 -15.04 -4.72
N ILE A 385 11.83 -14.81 -5.01
CA ILE A 385 10.80 -15.84 -5.17
C ILE A 385 10.35 -15.83 -6.63
N GLU A 386 10.30 -17.00 -7.24
CA GLU A 386 9.69 -17.23 -8.54
C GLU A 386 8.44 -18.08 -8.36
N VAL A 387 7.31 -17.62 -8.88
CA VAL A 387 6.05 -18.37 -8.87
C VAL A 387 5.77 -18.80 -10.31
N HIS A 388 5.91 -20.09 -10.58
CA HIS A 388 5.66 -20.69 -11.89
C HIS A 388 4.21 -21.11 -12.00
N MET A 389 3.53 -20.57 -12.98
CA MET A 389 2.11 -20.78 -13.19
C MET A 389 1.85 -21.29 -14.62
N ILE A 390 0.63 -21.69 -14.88
CA ILE A 390 0.12 -21.97 -16.22
C ILE A 390 -1.31 -21.44 -16.29
N ASP A 391 -1.75 -21.10 -17.50
CA ASP A 391 -3.15 -20.79 -17.75
C ASP A 391 -4.02 -22.00 -17.39
N VAL A 392 -5.19 -21.72 -16.84
CA VAL A 392 -6.24 -22.73 -16.71
C VAL A 392 -7.20 -22.52 -17.86
N ASP A 393 -7.09 -23.40 -18.86
CA ASP A 393 -8.04 -23.43 -19.96
C ASP A 393 -9.47 -23.57 -19.38
N ILE A 394 -10.38 -22.74 -19.86
CA ILE A 394 -11.78 -22.71 -19.47
C ILE A 394 -12.56 -23.75 -20.27
#